data_96e333bbef6f3724c4f949c6e9e9733f
#
_entry.id   96e333bbef6f3724c4f949c6e9e9733f
#
_cell.length_a   1.000
_cell.length_b   1.000
_cell.length_c   1.000
_cell.angle_alpha   90.00
_cell.angle_beta   90.00
_cell.angle_gamma   90.00
#
_symmetry.space_group_name_H-M   'P 1'
#
loop_
_entity.id
_entity.type
_entity.pdbx_description
1 polymer ?
#
loop_
_entity_poly.entity_id
_entity_poly.type
_entity_poly.pdbx_seq_one_letter_code
_entity_poly.pdbx_strand_id
1 'polypeptide(L)'
;NPHIGGVILFARNISSRDQVQKLCGEIKKINPKLLIAVDQEGGRVQRLKKGYTILPTMQKLAKFLNSDSDKNFSFATDLGWLMASEVIASGIDLSFAPVLDLDNSRSSIIGDRSMGDNPEEVIAIASEFIKGMNQGGMQATGKHFPGHGGIFADSHVNFSQDTRSLLELESHDLLPFDALKFQLGAIMTAHISFVNIDKEIATFSKFWLQDILRNKIGFTGIIFSDDLSMKGSDYVG
;
A
#
# COMPACT_ATOMS: atom_id res chain seq x y z
N ASN A 1 -18.53 11.07 -16.92
CA ASN A 1 -19.40 10.53 -15.88
C ASN A 1 -19.02 11.15 -14.54
N PRO A 2 -19.95 11.83 -13.82
CA PRO A 2 -19.65 12.53 -12.57
C PRO A 2 -19.33 11.59 -11.40
N HIS A 3 -19.58 10.29 -11.56
CA HIS A 3 -19.31 9.28 -10.52
C HIS A 3 -17.89 8.67 -10.59
N ILE A 4 -17.07 9.07 -11.56
CA ILE A 4 -15.68 8.62 -11.65
C ILE A 4 -14.79 9.61 -10.90
N GLY A 5 -14.20 9.17 -9.79
CA GLY A 5 -13.31 9.98 -8.96
C GLY A 5 -11.84 9.96 -9.41
N GLY A 6 -11.43 8.91 -10.11
CA GLY A 6 -10.06 8.77 -10.57
C GLY A 6 -9.87 7.60 -11.52
N VAL A 7 -8.62 7.39 -11.93
CA VAL A 7 -8.18 6.26 -12.76
C VAL A 7 -6.90 5.66 -12.21
N ILE A 8 -6.74 4.35 -12.33
CA ILE A 8 -5.54 3.62 -11.95
C ILE A 8 -4.83 3.14 -13.21
N LEU A 9 -3.56 3.48 -13.36
CA LEU A 9 -2.74 3.04 -14.48
C LEU A 9 -2.04 1.71 -14.15
N PHE A 10 -2.21 0.74 -15.03
CA PHE A 10 -1.54 -0.56 -14.98
C PHE A 10 -0.46 -0.65 -16.06
N ALA A 11 0.43 -1.63 -15.96
CA ALA A 11 1.50 -1.85 -16.94
C ALA A 11 1.01 -1.89 -18.40
N ARG A 12 -0.20 -2.40 -18.65
CA ARG A 12 -0.83 -2.43 -19.97
C ARG A 12 -1.15 -1.05 -20.57
N ASN A 13 -1.22 -0.02 -19.73
CA ASN A 13 -1.49 1.37 -20.13
C ASN A 13 -0.20 2.18 -20.38
N ILE A 14 0.97 1.57 -20.16
CA ILE A 14 2.26 2.25 -20.08
C ILE A 14 3.21 1.68 -21.12
N SER A 15 3.69 2.51 -22.03
CA SER A 15 4.66 2.12 -23.07
C SER A 15 5.98 2.90 -22.99
N SER A 16 5.93 4.18 -22.61
CA SER A 16 7.09 5.03 -22.42
C SER A 16 6.75 6.19 -21.49
N ARG A 17 7.77 6.90 -21.00
CA ARG A 17 7.62 8.08 -20.18
C ARG A 17 6.80 9.18 -20.88
N ASP A 18 7.13 9.50 -22.11
CA ASP A 18 6.43 10.54 -22.88
C ASP A 18 4.97 10.18 -23.14
N GLN A 19 4.69 8.90 -23.40
CA GLN A 19 3.33 8.41 -23.58
C GLN A 19 2.52 8.55 -22.29
N VAL A 20 3.07 8.22 -21.12
CA VAL A 20 2.39 8.37 -19.82
C VAL A 20 2.11 9.83 -19.54
N GLN A 21 3.08 10.72 -19.71
CA GLN A 21 2.88 12.16 -19.54
C GLN A 21 1.76 12.71 -20.43
N LYS A 22 1.73 12.29 -21.69
CA LYS A 22 0.68 12.65 -22.63
C LYS A 22 -0.68 12.13 -22.17
N LEU A 23 -0.76 10.85 -21.80
CA LEU A 23 -2.00 10.21 -21.31
C LEU A 23 -2.55 10.93 -20.08
N CYS A 24 -1.70 11.18 -19.08
CA CYS A 24 -2.09 11.90 -17.86
C CYS A 24 -2.57 13.32 -18.20
N GLY A 25 -1.86 14.03 -19.08
CA GLY A 25 -2.29 15.35 -19.55
C GLY A 25 -3.64 15.33 -20.26
N GLU A 26 -3.92 14.32 -21.08
CA GLU A 26 -5.22 14.16 -21.74
C GLU A 26 -6.34 13.87 -20.74
N ILE A 27 -6.11 13.01 -19.74
CA ILE A 27 -7.06 12.72 -18.65
C ILE A 27 -7.38 14.00 -17.87
N LYS A 28 -6.35 14.77 -17.49
CA LYS A 28 -6.53 16.03 -16.74
C LYS A 28 -7.24 17.11 -17.53
N LYS A 29 -7.11 17.12 -18.86
CA LYS A 29 -7.90 18.03 -19.74
C LYS A 29 -9.38 17.72 -19.74
N ILE A 30 -9.75 16.43 -19.63
CA ILE A 30 -11.16 16.02 -19.55
C ILE A 30 -11.77 16.46 -18.21
N ASN A 31 -11.07 16.19 -17.11
CA ASN A 31 -11.45 16.62 -15.77
C ASN A 31 -10.20 16.77 -14.88
N PRO A 32 -9.79 18.00 -14.55
CA PRO A 32 -8.58 18.25 -13.74
C PRO A 32 -8.68 17.71 -12.31
N LYS A 33 -9.89 17.40 -11.82
CA LYS A 33 -10.11 16.85 -10.48
C LYS A 33 -9.99 15.33 -10.40
N LEU A 34 -9.92 14.62 -11.54
CA LEU A 34 -9.69 13.16 -11.51
C LEU A 34 -8.35 12.84 -10.88
N LEU A 35 -8.35 11.95 -9.90
CA LEU A 35 -7.11 11.39 -9.39
C LEU A 35 -6.54 10.38 -10.39
N ILE A 36 -5.23 10.42 -10.60
CA ILE A 36 -4.51 9.42 -11.38
C ILE A 36 -3.57 8.69 -10.42
N ALA A 37 -3.74 7.37 -10.30
CA ALA A 37 -2.99 6.54 -9.39
C ALA A 37 -2.23 5.43 -10.11
N VAL A 38 -1.22 4.89 -9.45
CA VAL A 38 -0.42 3.75 -9.92
C VAL A 38 0.05 2.90 -8.75
N ASP A 39 0.39 1.63 -8.99
CA ASP A 39 1.16 0.82 -8.05
C ASP A 39 2.65 0.93 -8.41
N GLN A 40 3.35 1.79 -7.74
CA GLN A 40 4.80 1.98 -7.85
C GLN A 40 5.43 1.70 -6.50
N GLU A 41 5.51 0.40 -6.12
CA GLU A 41 6.07 -0.03 -4.84
C GLU A 41 7.58 -0.29 -4.92
N GLY A 42 8.01 -0.79 -6.07
CA GLY A 42 9.33 -1.33 -6.32
C GLY A 42 9.30 -2.84 -6.60
N GLY A 43 10.43 -3.40 -7.04
CA GLY A 43 10.56 -4.81 -7.37
C GLY A 43 9.54 -5.29 -8.40
N ARG A 44 8.80 -6.36 -8.08
CA ARG A 44 7.79 -6.93 -9.00
C ARG A 44 6.53 -6.07 -9.15
N VAL A 45 6.24 -5.20 -8.17
CA VAL A 45 5.10 -4.28 -8.22
C VAL A 45 5.60 -2.87 -8.55
N GLN A 46 6.04 -2.72 -9.77
CA GLN A 46 6.47 -1.46 -10.36
C GLN A 46 5.91 -1.38 -11.77
N ARG A 47 5.05 -0.39 -12.04
CA ARG A 47 4.39 -0.22 -13.35
C ARG A 47 5.22 0.65 -14.29
N LEU A 48 5.81 1.72 -13.76
CA LEU A 48 6.69 2.62 -14.49
C LEU A 48 8.12 2.03 -14.50
N LYS A 49 8.57 1.53 -15.66
CA LYS A 49 9.87 0.84 -15.80
C LYS A 49 10.77 1.52 -16.82
N LYS A 50 10.34 1.57 -18.08
CA LYS A 50 11.17 2.13 -19.16
C LYS A 50 11.28 3.65 -19.04
N GLY A 51 12.49 4.14 -18.83
CA GLY A 51 12.76 5.57 -18.63
C GLY A 51 12.57 6.06 -17.18
N TYR A 52 12.44 5.12 -16.24
CA TYR A 52 12.30 5.35 -14.79
C TYR A 52 13.34 4.57 -14.02
N THR A 53 13.61 4.98 -12.80
CA THR A 53 14.49 4.25 -11.90
C THR A 53 13.85 2.90 -11.51
N ILE A 54 14.62 1.82 -11.59
CA ILE A 54 14.19 0.52 -11.11
C ILE A 54 14.44 0.45 -9.61
N LEU A 55 13.33 0.50 -8.86
CA LEU A 55 13.35 0.47 -7.40
C LEU A 55 13.60 -0.96 -6.89
N PRO A 56 14.34 -1.15 -5.79
CA PRO A 56 14.47 -2.45 -5.16
C PRO A 56 13.11 -2.93 -4.63
N THR A 57 12.99 -4.22 -4.30
CA THR A 57 11.90 -4.69 -3.45
C THR A 57 12.07 -4.11 -2.05
N MET A 58 10.97 -3.91 -1.32
CA MET A 58 11.03 -3.39 0.05
C MET A 58 11.82 -4.33 0.98
N GLN A 59 11.75 -5.65 0.76
CA GLN A 59 12.57 -6.61 1.49
C GLN A 59 14.08 -6.41 1.24
N LYS A 60 14.50 -6.12 -0.01
CA LYS A 60 15.90 -5.83 -0.31
C LYS A 60 16.36 -4.52 0.32
N LEU A 61 15.50 -3.50 0.28
CA LEU A 61 15.75 -2.23 0.96
C LEU A 61 15.96 -2.45 2.45
N ALA A 62 15.05 -3.17 3.12
CA ALA A 62 15.13 -3.45 4.55
C ALA A 62 16.42 -4.24 4.90
N LYS A 63 16.73 -5.28 4.14
CA LYS A 63 17.99 -6.06 4.34
C LYS A 63 19.23 -5.18 4.20
N PHE A 64 19.25 -4.27 3.23
CA PHE A 64 20.36 -3.33 3.04
C PHE A 64 20.48 -2.38 4.24
N LEU A 65 19.40 -1.77 4.66
CA LEU A 65 19.37 -0.82 5.78
C LEU A 65 19.70 -1.48 7.12
N ASN A 66 19.22 -2.70 7.35
CA ASN A 66 19.51 -3.46 8.57
C ASN A 66 20.94 -4.01 8.62
N SER A 67 21.66 -4.04 7.49
CA SER A 67 23.09 -4.38 7.46
C SER A 67 23.99 -3.22 7.93
N ASP A 68 23.47 -2.01 8.01
CA ASP A 68 24.16 -0.84 8.53
C ASP A 68 24.16 -0.87 10.07
N SER A 69 25.32 -0.92 10.68
CA SER A 69 25.48 -0.92 12.13
C SER A 69 24.89 0.32 12.81
N ASP A 70 24.89 1.45 12.12
CA ASP A 70 24.41 2.74 12.62
C ASP A 70 22.90 2.91 12.46
N LYS A 71 22.23 1.93 11.81
CA LYS A 71 20.78 1.96 11.51
C LYS A 71 20.33 3.28 10.88
N ASN A 72 21.12 3.81 9.98
CA ASN A 72 20.79 5.03 9.25
C ASN A 72 19.82 4.73 8.11
N PHE A 73 18.56 5.03 8.30
CA PHE A 73 17.51 4.78 7.32
C PHE A 73 17.30 5.94 6.31
N SER A 74 18.22 6.92 6.25
CA SER A 74 18.07 8.07 5.33
C SER A 74 17.96 7.66 3.86
N PHE A 75 18.57 6.53 3.46
CA PHE A 75 18.42 6.01 2.11
C PHE A 75 16.97 5.63 1.77
N ALA A 76 16.15 5.23 2.75
CA ALA A 76 14.73 5.03 2.53
C ALA A 76 14.00 6.35 2.21
N THR A 77 14.43 7.46 2.85
CA THR A 77 13.92 8.80 2.53
C THR A 77 14.26 9.20 1.09
N ASP A 78 15.50 9.00 0.67
CA ASP A 78 15.94 9.32 -0.70
C ASP A 78 15.17 8.50 -1.74
N LEU A 79 14.94 7.21 -1.44
CA LEU A 79 14.21 6.31 -2.33
C LEU A 79 12.72 6.68 -2.44
N GLY A 80 12.10 7.04 -1.32
CA GLY A 80 10.71 7.51 -1.29
C GLY A 80 10.54 8.83 -2.05
N TRP A 81 11.48 9.77 -1.87
CA TRP A 81 11.52 11.02 -2.60
C TRP A 81 11.68 10.81 -4.11
N LEU A 82 12.62 9.94 -4.50
CA LEU A 82 12.88 9.62 -5.91
C LEU A 82 11.64 9.02 -6.58
N MET A 83 11.04 8.01 -5.95
CA MET A 83 9.82 7.38 -6.45
C MET A 83 8.69 8.40 -6.63
N ALA A 84 8.42 9.20 -5.61
CA ALA A 84 7.38 10.22 -5.64
C ALA A 84 7.63 11.27 -6.73
N SER A 85 8.86 11.76 -6.85
CA SER A 85 9.25 12.75 -7.85
C SER A 85 9.05 12.24 -9.27
N GLU A 86 9.46 11.00 -9.58
CA GLU A 86 9.28 10.40 -10.91
C GLU A 86 7.80 10.19 -11.25
N VAL A 87 7.00 9.74 -10.28
CA VAL A 87 5.55 9.52 -10.44
C VAL A 87 4.83 10.84 -10.71
N ILE A 88 5.08 11.86 -9.88
CA ILE A 88 4.48 13.21 -10.05
C ILE A 88 4.93 13.86 -11.35
N ALA A 89 6.21 13.77 -11.70
CA ALA A 89 6.73 14.30 -12.97
C ALA A 89 6.08 13.66 -14.19
N SER A 90 5.47 12.49 -14.04
CA SER A 90 4.71 11.81 -15.09
C SER A 90 3.25 12.27 -15.20
N GLY A 91 2.81 13.18 -14.31
CA GLY A 91 1.42 13.65 -14.23
C GLY A 91 0.48 12.71 -13.46
N ILE A 92 1.05 11.78 -12.70
CA ILE A 92 0.31 10.88 -11.80
C ILE A 92 0.27 11.51 -10.41
N ASP A 93 -0.88 11.48 -9.73
CA ASP A 93 -1.08 12.17 -8.47
C ASP A 93 -0.56 11.37 -7.26
N LEU A 94 -0.67 10.03 -7.29
CA LEU A 94 -0.26 9.19 -6.17
C LEU A 94 0.18 7.77 -6.60
N SER A 95 1.01 7.16 -5.77
CA SER A 95 1.26 5.72 -5.76
C SER A 95 0.59 5.07 -4.55
N PHE A 96 -0.01 3.89 -4.74
CA PHE A 96 -0.48 3.06 -3.64
C PHE A 96 0.73 2.38 -2.96
N ALA A 97 1.44 3.13 -2.14
CA ALA A 97 2.64 2.74 -1.39
C ALA A 97 2.76 3.55 -0.09
N PRO A 98 3.45 3.04 0.93
CA PRO A 98 4.12 1.74 1.01
C PRO A 98 3.22 0.58 1.43
N VAL A 99 3.72 -0.66 1.21
CA VAL A 99 3.17 -1.86 1.85
C VAL A 99 3.63 -1.89 3.31
N LEU A 100 2.67 -1.98 4.23
CA LEU A 100 2.91 -2.04 5.68
C LEU A 100 2.66 -3.45 6.26
N ASP A 101 2.25 -4.40 5.40
CA ASP A 101 2.05 -5.79 5.79
C ASP A 101 3.36 -6.40 6.27
N LEU A 102 3.28 -7.15 7.37
CA LEU A 102 4.41 -7.88 7.93
C LEU A 102 4.57 -9.22 7.21
N ASP A 103 5.80 -9.55 6.82
CA ASP A 103 6.10 -10.85 6.17
C ASP A 103 6.39 -11.91 7.23
N ASN A 104 5.37 -12.69 7.57
CA ASN A 104 5.55 -13.86 8.44
C ASN A 104 5.79 -15.15 7.64
N SER A 105 6.26 -15.05 6.42
CA SER A 105 6.57 -16.16 5.49
C SER A 105 5.35 -17.03 5.12
N ARG A 106 4.13 -16.51 5.32
CA ARG A 106 2.88 -17.23 5.03
C ARG A 106 2.24 -16.78 3.73
N SER A 107 2.42 -15.50 3.37
CA SER A 107 1.76 -14.93 2.20
C SER A 107 2.71 -14.83 1.00
N SER A 108 2.49 -15.64 -0.04
CA SER A 108 3.17 -15.49 -1.33
C SER A 108 2.77 -14.21 -2.07
N ILE A 109 1.62 -13.62 -1.71
CA ILE A 109 1.10 -12.39 -2.31
C ILE A 109 1.92 -11.19 -1.81
N ILE A 110 2.26 -11.16 -0.53
CA ILE A 110 3.07 -10.10 0.09
C ILE A 110 4.55 -10.39 -0.17
N GLY A 111 5.13 -11.42 0.46
CA GLY A 111 6.50 -11.84 0.24
C GLY A 111 7.50 -10.67 0.23
N ASP A 112 8.26 -10.54 -0.85
CA ASP A 112 9.31 -9.50 -1.01
C ASP A 112 8.80 -8.05 -1.12
N ARG A 113 7.48 -7.84 -1.13
CA ARG A 113 6.86 -6.49 -1.04
C ARG A 113 6.91 -5.95 0.40
N SER A 114 6.97 -6.81 1.40
CA SER A 114 7.13 -6.42 2.80
C SER A 114 8.55 -5.96 3.11
N MET A 115 8.70 -5.10 4.11
CA MET A 115 9.98 -4.68 4.68
C MET A 115 10.52 -5.71 5.69
N GLY A 116 9.68 -6.60 6.23
CA GLY A 116 10.06 -7.63 7.19
C GLY A 116 8.89 -8.12 8.04
N ASP A 117 9.20 -8.90 9.06
CA ASP A 117 8.25 -9.48 10.01
C ASP A 117 8.23 -8.75 11.37
N ASN A 118 9.24 -7.92 11.64
CA ASN A 118 9.33 -7.14 12.86
C ASN A 118 8.59 -5.79 12.70
N PRO A 119 7.52 -5.53 13.47
CA PRO A 119 6.76 -4.28 13.36
C PRO A 119 7.60 -3.03 13.58
N GLU A 120 8.53 -3.03 14.52
CA GLU A 120 9.36 -1.87 14.85
C GLU A 120 10.29 -1.51 13.69
N GLU A 121 10.89 -2.51 13.05
CA GLU A 121 11.74 -2.30 11.87
C GLU A 121 10.94 -1.80 10.67
N VAL A 122 9.76 -2.39 10.44
CA VAL A 122 8.86 -1.95 9.36
C VAL A 122 8.42 -0.51 9.59
N ILE A 123 8.04 -0.13 10.83
CA ILE A 123 7.67 1.24 11.19
C ILE A 123 8.83 2.21 10.93
N ALA A 124 10.04 1.86 11.36
CA ALA A 124 11.20 2.74 11.20
C ALA A 124 11.53 2.99 9.72
N ILE A 125 11.58 1.94 8.90
CA ILE A 125 11.89 2.04 7.48
C ILE A 125 10.75 2.73 6.70
N ALA A 126 9.49 2.34 6.97
CA ALA A 126 8.33 2.92 6.31
C ALA A 126 8.18 4.42 6.66
N SER A 127 8.46 4.82 7.91
CA SER A 127 8.42 6.22 8.33
C SER A 127 9.36 7.10 7.49
N GLU A 128 10.60 6.66 7.28
CA GLU A 128 11.56 7.39 6.45
C GLU A 128 11.18 7.37 4.96
N PHE A 129 10.68 6.25 4.45
CA PHE A 129 10.18 6.17 3.07
C PHE A 129 9.00 7.11 2.83
N ILE A 130 8.02 7.14 3.75
CA ILE A 130 6.86 8.05 3.71
C ILE A 130 7.30 9.51 3.79
N LYS A 131 8.27 9.81 4.66
CA LYS A 131 8.87 11.15 4.75
C LYS A 131 9.45 11.59 3.40
N GLY A 132 10.16 10.70 2.72
CA GLY A 132 10.66 10.96 1.36
C GLY A 132 9.54 11.20 0.35
N MET A 133 8.49 10.38 0.36
CA MET A 133 7.31 10.58 -0.50
C MET A 133 6.69 11.97 -0.27
N ASN A 134 6.50 12.36 1.00
CA ASN A 134 5.93 13.65 1.36
C ASN A 134 6.84 14.82 0.93
N GLN A 135 8.16 14.70 1.05
CA GLN A 135 9.12 15.67 0.52
C GLN A 135 9.08 15.80 -1.01
N GLY A 136 8.81 14.69 -1.69
CA GLY A 136 8.54 14.65 -3.14
C GLY A 136 7.18 15.21 -3.55
N GLY A 137 6.34 15.63 -2.57
CA GLY A 137 5.01 16.20 -2.81
C GLY A 137 3.88 15.17 -2.94
N MET A 138 4.11 13.90 -2.58
CA MET A 138 3.15 12.82 -2.68
C MET A 138 2.72 12.32 -1.30
N GLN A 139 1.41 12.28 -1.05
CA GLN A 139 0.87 11.64 0.14
C GLN A 139 0.95 10.11 0.01
N ALA A 140 1.34 9.45 1.11
CA ALA A 140 1.49 8.00 1.14
C ALA A 140 0.15 7.28 1.40
N THR A 141 0.04 6.07 0.86
CA THR A 141 -1.09 5.15 1.08
C THR A 141 -0.57 3.87 1.70
N GLY A 142 -0.79 3.68 3.00
CA GLY A 142 -0.41 2.44 3.70
C GLY A 142 -1.36 1.29 3.34
N LYS A 143 -0.83 0.09 3.11
CA LYS A 143 -1.63 -1.07 2.69
C LYS A 143 -1.04 -2.39 3.17
N HIS A 144 -1.84 -3.42 3.39
CA HIS A 144 -3.30 -3.57 3.20
C HIS A 144 -3.96 -3.80 4.57
N PHE A 145 -4.63 -2.79 5.08
CA PHE A 145 -5.26 -2.82 6.41
C PHE A 145 -6.33 -3.94 6.50
N PRO A 146 -6.40 -4.70 7.58
CA PRO A 146 -5.64 -4.61 8.84
C PRO A 146 -4.34 -5.46 8.88
N GLY A 147 -3.87 -5.99 7.76
CA GLY A 147 -2.68 -6.81 7.59
C GLY A 147 -2.93 -8.02 6.71
N HIS A 148 -2.10 -8.19 5.69
CA HIS A 148 -2.23 -9.26 4.67
C HIS A 148 -1.15 -10.33 4.78
N GLY A 149 -0.13 -10.14 5.61
CA GLY A 149 1.02 -11.05 5.68
C GLY A 149 0.75 -12.39 6.36
N GLY A 150 -0.31 -12.51 7.16
CA GLY A 150 -0.67 -13.72 7.94
C GLY A 150 -1.39 -14.82 7.18
N ILE A 151 -1.67 -14.65 5.89
CA ILE A 151 -2.61 -15.48 5.15
C ILE A 151 -1.90 -16.53 4.33
N PHE A 152 -2.28 -17.80 4.51
CA PHE A 152 -2.01 -18.84 3.53
C PHE A 152 -2.94 -18.65 2.34
N ALA A 153 -2.37 -18.61 1.12
CA ALA A 153 -3.15 -18.79 -0.08
C ALA A 153 -3.62 -20.26 -0.14
N ASP A 154 -4.78 -20.56 0.47
CA ASP A 154 -5.43 -21.85 0.29
C ASP A 154 -6.16 -21.83 -1.07
N SER A 155 -5.65 -22.62 -2.01
CA SER A 155 -6.23 -22.76 -3.35
C SER A 155 -7.63 -23.38 -3.36
N HIS A 156 -8.09 -23.91 -2.22
CA HIS A 156 -9.41 -24.56 -2.06
C HIS A 156 -10.48 -23.60 -1.52
N VAL A 157 -10.10 -22.42 -1.02
CA VAL A 157 -11.05 -21.42 -0.50
C VAL A 157 -11.06 -20.23 -1.42
N ASN A 158 -12.23 -19.82 -1.87
CA ASN A 158 -12.40 -18.66 -2.77
C ASN A 158 -12.04 -17.31 -2.11
N PHE A 159 -11.83 -17.30 -0.77
CA PHE A 159 -11.57 -16.09 0.01
C PHE A 159 -10.36 -16.27 0.91
N SER A 160 -9.55 -15.23 1.02
CA SER A 160 -8.46 -15.16 2.00
C SER A 160 -9.02 -15.08 3.42
N GLN A 161 -8.67 -16.05 4.28
CA GLN A 161 -9.13 -16.11 5.67
C GLN A 161 -7.95 -16.00 6.63
N ASP A 162 -8.16 -15.28 7.73
CA ASP A 162 -7.26 -15.21 8.87
C ASP A 162 -8.01 -15.67 10.13
N THR A 163 -7.40 -16.58 10.87
CA THR A 163 -7.97 -17.16 12.10
C THR A 163 -7.39 -16.59 13.39
N ARG A 164 -6.49 -15.61 13.26
CA ARG A 164 -5.88 -14.95 14.42
C ARG A 164 -6.93 -14.15 15.21
N SER A 165 -6.66 -14.01 16.50
CA SER A 165 -7.44 -13.15 17.39
C SER A 165 -7.16 -11.68 17.17
N LEU A 166 -8.07 -10.82 17.61
CA LEU A 166 -7.83 -9.36 17.58
C LEU A 166 -6.58 -8.97 18.37
N LEU A 167 -6.32 -9.59 19.50
CA LEU A 167 -5.14 -9.31 20.33
C LEU A 167 -3.83 -9.61 19.61
N GLU A 168 -3.78 -10.69 18.83
CA GLU A 168 -2.61 -11.02 18.01
C GLU A 168 -2.38 -9.97 16.94
N LEU A 169 -3.44 -9.51 16.26
CA LEU A 169 -3.32 -8.45 15.25
C LEU A 169 -2.94 -7.10 15.87
N GLU A 170 -3.50 -6.75 17.03
CA GLU A 170 -3.18 -5.53 17.74
C GLU A 170 -1.73 -5.47 18.23
N SER A 171 -1.19 -6.61 18.63
CA SER A 171 0.20 -6.71 19.08
C SER A 171 1.22 -6.83 17.95
N HIS A 172 0.76 -6.90 16.68
CA HIS A 172 1.64 -7.16 15.55
C HIS A 172 1.22 -6.38 14.29
N ASP A 173 0.24 -6.88 13.52
CA ASP A 173 -0.09 -6.35 12.18
C ASP A 173 -0.67 -4.94 12.19
N LEU A 174 -1.38 -4.54 13.25
CA LEU A 174 -1.96 -3.21 13.38
C LEU A 174 -0.95 -2.14 13.82
N LEU A 175 0.19 -2.53 14.40
CA LEU A 175 1.19 -1.59 14.91
C LEU A 175 1.72 -0.62 13.85
N PRO A 176 2.08 -1.05 12.61
CA PRO A 176 2.53 -0.12 11.59
C PRO A 176 1.46 0.92 11.20
N PHE A 177 0.20 0.52 11.12
CA PHE A 177 -0.90 1.44 10.80
C PHE A 177 -1.15 2.45 11.92
N ASP A 178 -1.10 2.01 13.18
CA ASP A 178 -1.27 2.90 14.33
C ASP A 178 -0.11 3.89 14.47
N ALA A 179 1.13 3.41 14.36
CA ALA A 179 2.32 4.25 14.51
C ALA A 179 2.45 5.30 13.39
N LEU A 180 2.04 4.96 12.16
CA LEU A 180 2.23 5.80 10.98
C LEU A 180 0.98 6.62 10.58
N LYS A 181 -0.13 6.50 11.29
CA LYS A 181 -1.43 7.12 10.94
C LYS A 181 -1.37 8.62 10.62
N PHE A 182 -0.49 9.37 11.28
CA PHE A 182 -0.36 10.82 11.06
C PHE A 182 0.55 11.17 9.88
N GLN A 183 1.28 10.22 9.37
CA GLN A 183 2.15 10.39 8.21
C GLN A 183 1.47 9.94 6.91
N LEU A 184 0.39 9.16 7.02
CA LEU A 184 -0.37 8.61 5.89
C LEU A 184 -1.51 9.54 5.49
N GLY A 185 -1.59 9.86 4.18
CA GLY A 185 -2.75 10.54 3.61
C GLY A 185 -3.93 9.58 3.38
N ALA A 186 -3.62 8.31 3.14
CA ALA A 186 -4.61 7.27 2.89
C ALA A 186 -4.20 5.91 3.46
N ILE A 187 -5.19 5.04 3.67
CA ILE A 187 -5.01 3.61 3.96
C ILE A 187 -5.88 2.82 2.97
N MET A 188 -5.30 1.76 2.39
CA MET A 188 -6.03 0.81 1.56
C MET A 188 -6.34 -0.45 2.34
N THR A 189 -7.59 -0.93 2.24
CA THR A 189 -8.08 -2.10 2.97
C THR A 189 -7.88 -3.39 2.18
N ALA A 190 -7.72 -4.50 2.90
CA ALA A 190 -7.59 -5.84 2.34
C ALA A 190 -8.93 -6.56 2.21
N HIS A 191 -9.09 -7.38 1.17
CA HIS A 191 -10.24 -8.29 1.02
C HIS A 191 -9.99 -9.60 1.78
N ILE A 192 -10.00 -9.52 3.12
CA ILE A 192 -9.70 -10.63 4.03
C ILE A 192 -10.84 -10.78 5.03
N SER A 193 -11.24 -12.02 5.30
CA SER A 193 -12.14 -12.39 6.38
C SER A 193 -11.34 -12.80 7.61
N PHE A 194 -11.50 -12.08 8.70
CA PHE A 194 -10.94 -12.41 10.02
C PHE A 194 -11.98 -13.18 10.81
N VAL A 195 -12.14 -14.46 10.51
CA VAL A 195 -13.29 -15.28 10.89
C VAL A 195 -13.54 -15.39 12.39
N ASN A 196 -12.51 -15.22 13.23
CA ASN A 196 -12.62 -15.20 14.69
C ASN A 196 -12.96 -13.82 15.26
N ILE A 197 -13.06 -12.78 14.42
CA ILE A 197 -13.25 -11.38 14.84
C ILE A 197 -14.54 -10.83 14.26
N ASP A 198 -14.72 -10.93 12.95
CA ASP A 198 -15.88 -10.42 12.25
C ASP A 198 -16.26 -11.36 11.09
N LYS A 199 -17.56 -11.49 10.86
CA LYS A 199 -18.10 -12.29 9.74
C LYS A 199 -17.94 -11.63 8.38
N GLU A 200 -17.76 -10.29 8.34
CA GLU A 200 -17.58 -9.52 7.12
C GLU A 200 -16.10 -9.39 6.75
N ILE A 201 -15.80 -9.31 5.46
CA ILE A 201 -14.43 -9.00 5.02
C ILE A 201 -14.05 -7.58 5.44
N ALA A 202 -12.78 -7.36 5.76
CA ALA A 202 -12.32 -6.11 6.36
C ALA A 202 -12.71 -4.86 5.57
N THR A 203 -12.70 -4.93 4.23
CA THR A 203 -13.08 -3.81 3.35
C THR A 203 -14.52 -3.34 3.55
N PHE A 204 -15.46 -4.22 3.92
CA PHE A 204 -16.87 -3.87 4.09
C PHE A 204 -17.30 -3.87 5.56
N SER A 205 -16.45 -4.28 6.46
CA SER A 205 -16.71 -4.41 7.88
C SER A 205 -16.78 -3.07 8.58
N LYS A 206 -17.93 -2.77 9.21
CA LYS A 206 -18.08 -1.62 10.10
C LYS A 206 -17.12 -1.72 11.29
N PHE A 207 -16.94 -2.92 11.84
CA PHE A 207 -16.01 -3.15 12.94
C PHE A 207 -14.59 -2.73 12.57
N TRP A 208 -14.05 -3.20 11.42
CA TRP A 208 -12.70 -2.85 11.01
C TRP A 208 -12.56 -1.37 10.64
N LEU A 209 -13.52 -0.81 9.90
CA LEU A 209 -13.40 0.55 9.38
C LEU A 209 -13.74 1.62 10.41
N GLN A 210 -14.78 1.42 11.22
CA GLN A 210 -15.23 2.44 12.18
C GLN A 210 -14.64 2.17 13.57
N ASP A 211 -14.79 0.95 14.11
CA ASP A 211 -14.43 0.72 15.50
C ASP A 211 -12.90 0.61 15.65
N ILE A 212 -12.21 -0.10 14.74
CA ILE A 212 -10.74 -0.24 14.82
C ILE A 212 -10.03 0.95 14.14
N LEU A 213 -10.23 1.17 12.84
CA LEU A 213 -9.42 2.14 12.11
C LEU A 213 -9.74 3.58 12.50
N ARG A 214 -11.03 3.97 12.54
CA ARG A 214 -11.43 5.34 12.87
C ARG A 214 -11.38 5.65 14.36
N ASN A 215 -11.97 4.78 15.21
CA ASN A 215 -12.16 5.10 16.63
C ASN A 215 -10.93 4.69 17.46
N LYS A 216 -10.43 3.46 17.33
CA LYS A 216 -9.35 2.94 18.16
C LYS A 216 -7.98 3.48 17.70
N ILE A 217 -7.63 3.30 16.42
CA ILE A 217 -6.38 3.81 15.84
C ILE A 217 -6.45 5.34 15.68
N GLY A 218 -7.62 5.90 15.39
CA GLY A 218 -7.81 7.35 15.23
C GLY A 218 -7.35 7.87 13.85
N PHE A 219 -7.36 7.03 12.81
CA PHE A 219 -7.00 7.44 11.46
C PHE A 219 -8.08 8.35 10.86
N THR A 220 -7.69 9.53 10.37
CA THR A 220 -8.62 10.54 9.83
C THR A 220 -8.50 10.72 8.32
N GLY A 221 -7.50 10.10 7.68
CA GLY A 221 -7.26 10.22 6.24
C GLY A 221 -8.26 9.47 5.37
N ILE A 222 -7.95 9.33 4.09
CA ILE A 222 -8.79 8.65 3.10
C ILE A 222 -8.70 7.13 3.29
N ILE A 223 -9.81 6.42 3.13
CA ILE A 223 -9.85 4.96 3.07
C ILE A 223 -10.16 4.56 1.63
N PHE A 224 -9.25 3.81 1.02
CA PHE A 224 -9.47 3.13 -0.25
C PHE A 224 -9.85 1.67 -0.02
N SER A 225 -10.75 1.12 -0.81
CA SER A 225 -10.83 -0.34 -0.98
C SER A 225 -9.68 -0.81 -1.87
N ASP A 226 -9.23 -2.05 -1.71
CA ASP A 226 -8.51 -2.73 -2.78
C ASP A 226 -9.45 -2.97 -3.97
N ASP A 227 -8.90 -3.46 -5.10
CA ASP A 227 -9.65 -3.66 -6.34
C ASP A 227 -10.88 -4.55 -6.13
N LEU A 228 -12.07 -3.96 -6.28
CA LEU A 228 -13.35 -4.66 -6.11
C LEU A 228 -13.62 -5.72 -7.20
N SER A 229 -12.80 -5.81 -8.24
CA SER A 229 -12.84 -6.90 -9.23
C SER A 229 -12.04 -8.15 -8.80
N MET A 230 -11.35 -8.10 -7.67
CA MET A 230 -10.66 -9.27 -7.11
C MET A 230 -11.67 -10.29 -6.58
N LYS A 231 -11.36 -11.59 -6.76
CA LYS A 231 -12.20 -12.69 -6.23
C LYS A 231 -12.49 -12.59 -4.72
N GLY A 232 -11.59 -11.99 -3.96
CA GLY A 232 -11.79 -11.73 -2.53
C GLY A 232 -12.94 -10.78 -2.21
N SER A 233 -13.44 -9.99 -3.17
CA SER A 233 -14.58 -9.08 -3.03
C SER A 233 -15.93 -9.70 -3.45
N ASP A 234 -15.94 -10.87 -4.10
CA ASP A 234 -17.15 -11.54 -4.61
C ASP A 234 -18.10 -12.02 -3.49
N TYR A 235 -17.77 -11.75 -2.22
CA TYR A 235 -18.57 -12.15 -1.05
C TYR A 235 -19.89 -11.37 -0.90
N VAL A 236 -20.00 -10.21 -1.52
CA VAL A 236 -21.20 -9.36 -1.48
C VAL A 236 -21.85 -9.45 -2.84
N GLY A 237 -22.64 -10.51 -3.03
CA GLY A 237 -23.45 -10.76 -4.22
C GLY A 237 -24.60 -9.80 -4.40
#